data_f1f5a58d8ce26e339a71f903fbf90362
#
_entry.id   f1f5a58d8ce26e339a71f903fbf90362
#
_cell.length_a   1.000
_cell.length_b   1.000
_cell.length_c   1.000
_cell.angle_alpha   90.00
_cell.angle_beta   90.00
_cell.angle_gamma   90.00
#
_symmetry.space_group_name_H-M   'P 1'
#
loop_
_entity.id
_entity.type
_entity.pdbx_description
1 polymer ?
#
loop_
_entity_poly.entity_id
_entity_poly.type
_entity_poly.pdbx_seq_one_letter_code
_entity_poly.pdbx_strand_id
1 'polypeptide(L)'
;MSGSSSPKDRSPRAHQDDATRAAFRFSDLSGYSFKKRLTIRTVSGLLTGLIRLLGSTIRYEFEGREHLEAASRDGRIPIYTFWHDSIALATYAFRGQNIVVMTSQSFDGEYIARAIQRFGYGATRGSSTRGGIGALIEMIRTMRNGYPAAFTIDGPKGPRHVVKPGAILLAKKTGHPIVPIAFVPSRSWSLSRSWDRTIAPKPFSRARVIIAPPITVAPDIDEAGVEAKLRELQDSLDSLERRCQAWRTAHNNRSWWPAWIRRGARAPG
;
A
#
# COMPACT_ATOMS: atom_id res chain seq x y z
N MET A 1 54.89 -6.58 14.30
CA MET A 1 53.96 -5.45 14.58
C MET A 1 52.71 -5.67 13.73
N SER A 2 51.75 -6.37 14.27
CA SER A 2 50.48 -6.70 13.59
C SER A 2 49.44 -5.69 14.02
N GLY A 3 49.05 -4.81 13.11
CA GLY A 3 47.98 -3.85 13.32
C GLY A 3 46.62 -4.51 13.15
N SER A 4 45.94 -4.78 14.24
CA SER A 4 44.52 -5.18 14.23
C SER A 4 43.68 -3.94 13.94
N SER A 5 43.08 -3.88 12.77
CA SER A 5 42.07 -2.88 12.45
C SER A 5 40.76 -3.21 13.19
N SER A 6 40.45 -2.41 14.20
CA SER A 6 39.18 -2.42 14.93
C SER A 6 37.99 -2.18 13.98
N PRO A 7 36.82 -2.84 14.16
CA PRO A 7 35.64 -2.57 13.38
C PRO A 7 35.18 -1.12 13.63
N LYS A 8 35.15 -0.33 12.55
CA LYS A 8 34.68 1.07 12.61
C LYS A 8 33.29 1.12 13.21
N ASP A 9 33.19 1.80 14.36
CA ASP A 9 31.97 2.21 15.04
C ASP A 9 31.13 3.06 14.04
N ARG A 10 30.15 2.43 13.39
CA ARG A 10 29.24 3.13 12.49
C ARG A 10 28.27 3.91 13.35
N SER A 11 28.18 5.23 13.12
CA SER A 11 27.25 6.09 13.83
C SER A 11 25.80 5.55 13.74
N PRO A 12 24.93 5.77 14.74
CA PRO A 12 23.53 5.34 14.73
C PRO A 12 22.76 5.80 13.48
N ARG A 13 23.11 6.96 12.89
CA ARG A 13 22.54 7.47 11.63
C ARG A 13 22.92 6.61 10.42
N ALA A 14 24.14 6.13 10.32
CA ALA A 14 24.58 5.29 9.23
C ALA A 14 23.85 3.93 9.21
N HIS A 15 23.60 3.34 10.40
CA HIS A 15 22.79 2.13 10.55
C HIS A 15 21.31 2.34 10.18
N GLN A 16 20.77 3.52 10.45
CA GLN A 16 19.39 3.88 10.16
C GLN A 16 19.17 4.04 8.65
N ASP A 17 20.11 4.67 7.96
CA ASP A 17 20.11 4.82 6.50
C ASP A 17 20.24 3.49 5.79
N ASP A 18 21.08 2.56 6.29
CA ASP A 18 21.26 1.24 5.72
C ASP A 18 19.98 0.39 5.84
N ALA A 19 19.28 0.40 6.97
CA ALA A 19 18.01 -0.30 7.17
C ALA A 19 16.92 0.24 6.23
N THR A 20 16.85 1.54 6.07
CA THR A 20 15.90 2.19 5.16
C THR A 20 16.17 1.81 3.70
N ARG A 21 17.44 1.84 3.28
CA ARG A 21 17.84 1.41 1.93
C ARG A 21 17.54 -0.08 1.70
N ALA A 22 17.65 -0.91 2.73
CA ALA A 22 17.33 -2.33 2.67
C ALA A 22 15.84 -2.59 2.32
N ALA A 23 14.92 -1.77 2.81
CA ALA A 23 13.49 -1.89 2.48
C ALA A 23 13.21 -1.75 0.97
N PHE A 24 14.02 -0.97 0.25
CA PHE A 24 13.88 -0.76 -1.20
C PHE A 24 14.68 -1.72 -2.06
N ARG A 25 15.53 -2.57 -1.45
CA ARG A 25 16.32 -3.59 -2.16
C ARG A 25 15.60 -4.93 -2.14
N PHE A 26 15.81 -5.71 -3.20
CA PHE A 26 15.36 -7.10 -3.19
C PHE A 26 16.12 -7.90 -2.13
N SER A 27 15.39 -8.67 -1.34
CA SER A 27 15.98 -9.61 -0.40
C SER A 27 16.84 -10.66 -1.12
N ASP A 28 17.88 -11.15 -0.45
CA ASP A 28 18.67 -12.25 -0.96
C ASP A 28 17.83 -13.54 -1.06
N LEU A 29 18.01 -14.27 -2.14
CA LEU A 29 17.36 -15.55 -2.39
C LEU A 29 18.27 -16.77 -2.19
N SER A 30 19.49 -16.58 -1.71
CA SER A 30 20.47 -17.67 -1.55
C SER A 30 19.93 -18.84 -0.71
N GLY A 31 19.11 -18.57 0.30
CA GLY A 31 18.44 -19.57 1.13
C GLY A 31 17.34 -20.38 0.44
N TYR A 32 16.95 -20.03 -0.78
CA TYR A 32 15.95 -20.77 -1.55
C TYR A 32 16.57 -21.72 -2.58
N SER A 33 15.94 -22.89 -2.80
CA SER A 33 16.32 -23.80 -3.87
C SER A 33 16.18 -23.11 -5.27
N PHE A 34 16.90 -23.63 -6.28
CA PHE A 34 16.87 -23.09 -7.64
C PHE A 34 15.42 -22.95 -8.18
N LYS A 35 14.59 -24.00 -8.00
CA LYS A 35 13.17 -23.97 -8.42
C LYS A 35 12.39 -22.83 -7.75
N LYS A 36 12.52 -22.67 -6.42
CA LYS A 36 11.86 -21.60 -5.68
C LYS A 36 12.34 -20.21 -6.13
N ARG A 37 13.66 -20.02 -6.36
CA ARG A 37 14.21 -18.77 -6.89
C ARG A 37 13.64 -18.41 -8.25
N LEU A 38 13.55 -19.40 -9.15
CA LEU A 38 12.95 -19.21 -10.47
C LEU A 38 11.48 -18.82 -10.35
N THR A 39 10.69 -19.55 -9.53
CA THR A 39 9.28 -19.21 -9.27
C THR A 39 9.11 -17.79 -8.75
N ILE A 40 9.90 -17.37 -7.74
CA ILE A 40 9.83 -16.01 -7.19
C ILE A 40 10.09 -14.96 -8.29
N ARG A 41 11.12 -15.16 -9.10
CA ARG A 41 11.49 -14.20 -10.17
C ARG A 41 10.40 -14.13 -11.25
N THR A 42 9.91 -15.28 -11.69
CA THR A 42 8.90 -15.36 -12.76
C THR A 42 7.56 -14.80 -12.29
N VAL A 43 7.05 -15.27 -11.14
CA VAL A 43 5.76 -14.80 -10.60
C VAL A 43 5.79 -13.31 -10.30
N SER A 44 6.87 -12.81 -9.65
CA SER A 44 6.97 -11.37 -9.39
C SER A 44 7.07 -10.54 -10.68
N GLY A 45 7.73 -11.07 -11.73
CA GLY A 45 7.80 -10.44 -13.04
C GLY A 45 6.45 -10.37 -13.74
N LEU A 46 5.73 -11.50 -13.79
CA LEU A 46 4.38 -11.58 -14.37
C LEU A 46 3.39 -10.68 -13.64
N LEU A 47 3.39 -10.70 -12.30
CA LEU A 47 2.55 -9.83 -11.49
C LEU A 47 2.83 -8.35 -11.74
N THR A 48 4.11 -7.97 -11.81
CA THR A 48 4.51 -6.60 -12.16
C THR A 48 4.03 -6.21 -13.56
N GLY A 49 4.23 -7.08 -14.55
CA GLY A 49 3.79 -6.87 -15.93
C GLY A 49 2.27 -6.70 -16.03
N LEU A 50 1.53 -7.57 -15.34
CA LEU A 50 0.07 -7.51 -15.30
C LEU A 50 -0.44 -6.20 -14.67
N ILE A 51 0.09 -5.81 -13.50
CA ILE A 51 -0.29 -4.56 -12.83
C ILE A 51 0.09 -3.35 -13.68
N ARG A 52 1.24 -3.35 -14.36
CA ARG A 52 1.63 -2.27 -15.28
C ARG A 52 0.72 -2.18 -16.49
N LEU A 53 0.44 -3.32 -17.13
CA LEU A 53 -0.41 -3.38 -18.31
C LEU A 53 -1.83 -2.90 -17.99
N LEU A 54 -2.46 -3.45 -16.95
CA LEU A 54 -3.79 -3.03 -16.54
C LEU A 54 -3.80 -1.58 -16.05
N GLY A 55 -2.91 -1.24 -15.14
CA GLY A 55 -2.85 0.09 -14.54
C GLY A 55 -2.63 1.22 -15.54
N SER A 56 -1.83 0.99 -16.61
CA SER A 56 -1.59 1.99 -17.66
C SER A 56 -2.84 2.27 -18.51
N THR A 57 -3.79 1.34 -18.55
CA THR A 57 -5.06 1.52 -19.25
C THR A 57 -6.13 2.21 -18.40
N ILE A 58 -5.88 2.44 -17.12
CA ILE A 58 -6.84 3.02 -16.19
C ILE A 58 -6.65 4.53 -16.11
N ARG A 59 -7.74 5.28 -16.23
CA ARG A 59 -7.74 6.72 -15.97
C ARG A 59 -8.06 6.96 -14.50
N TYR A 60 -7.05 7.39 -13.75
CA TYR A 60 -7.19 7.71 -12.33
C TYR A 60 -7.68 9.16 -12.14
N GLU A 61 -8.72 9.32 -11.32
CA GLU A 61 -9.31 10.59 -10.92
C GLU A 61 -9.19 10.71 -9.40
N PHE A 62 -8.50 11.75 -8.93
CA PHE A 62 -8.27 11.96 -7.50
C PHE A 62 -9.24 13.00 -6.95
N GLU A 63 -9.82 12.72 -5.79
CA GLU A 63 -10.69 13.60 -5.02
C GLU A 63 -10.13 13.72 -3.60
N GLY A 64 -10.07 14.94 -3.04
CA GLY A 64 -9.53 15.19 -1.70
C GLY A 64 -8.00 15.28 -1.67
N ARG A 65 -7.33 15.70 -2.75
CA ARG A 65 -5.86 15.89 -2.77
C ARG A 65 -5.37 16.88 -1.72
N GLU A 66 -6.20 17.88 -1.40
CA GLU A 66 -5.95 18.85 -0.34
C GLU A 66 -5.73 18.20 1.03
N HIS A 67 -6.28 17.02 1.26
CA HIS A 67 -6.06 16.26 2.49
C HIS A 67 -4.66 15.65 2.57
N LEU A 68 -4.05 15.28 1.42
CA LEU A 68 -2.64 14.87 1.38
C LEU A 68 -1.71 16.04 1.70
N GLU A 69 -1.99 17.20 1.16
CA GLU A 69 -1.25 18.43 1.44
C GLU A 69 -1.38 18.80 2.92
N ALA A 70 -2.59 18.71 3.50
CA ALA A 70 -2.82 18.93 4.93
C ALA A 70 -2.06 17.93 5.80
N ALA A 71 -2.01 16.65 5.40
CA ALA A 71 -1.27 15.60 6.12
C ALA A 71 0.25 15.79 6.06
N SER A 72 0.75 16.52 5.06
CA SER A 72 2.19 16.75 4.85
C SER A 72 2.69 18.10 5.37
N ARG A 73 1.83 18.89 6.02
CA ARG A 73 2.22 20.17 6.61
C ARG A 73 3.16 19.97 7.82
N ASP A 74 3.94 20.96 8.10
CA ASP A 74 4.84 21.03 9.26
C ASP A 74 5.84 19.86 9.34
N GLY A 75 6.30 19.37 8.16
CA GLY A 75 7.24 18.25 8.08
C GLY A 75 6.65 16.89 8.44
N ARG A 76 5.33 16.80 8.58
CA ARG A 76 4.65 15.52 8.79
C ARG A 76 4.65 14.68 7.54
N ILE A 77 4.49 13.35 7.71
CA ILE A 77 4.54 12.37 6.64
C ILE A 77 3.29 11.48 6.74
N PRO A 78 2.53 11.28 5.65
CA PRO A 78 1.28 10.53 5.72
C PRO A 78 1.50 9.03 5.97
N ILE A 79 0.60 8.43 6.76
CA ILE A 79 0.39 7.00 6.90
C ILE A 79 -0.89 6.67 6.10
N TYR A 80 -0.72 6.16 4.90
CA TYR A 80 -1.85 5.79 4.03
C TYR A 80 -2.55 4.54 4.54
N THR A 81 -3.88 4.54 4.55
CA THR A 81 -4.67 3.36 4.93
C THR A 81 -5.80 3.12 3.94
N PHE A 82 -5.98 1.87 3.54
CA PHE A 82 -7.02 1.46 2.60
C PHE A 82 -7.32 -0.04 2.77
N TRP A 83 -8.42 -0.52 2.17
CA TRP A 83 -8.79 -1.92 2.23
C TRP A 83 -7.92 -2.81 1.33
N HIS A 84 -7.67 -4.03 1.77
CA HIS A 84 -6.80 -4.99 1.07
C HIS A 84 -7.29 -5.32 -0.34
N ASP A 85 -8.60 -5.32 -0.56
CA ASP A 85 -9.21 -5.59 -1.85
C ASP A 85 -8.78 -4.65 -2.97
N SER A 86 -8.29 -3.46 -2.63
CA SER A 86 -7.91 -2.39 -3.56
C SER A 86 -6.40 -2.32 -3.85
N ILE A 87 -5.62 -3.31 -3.37
CA ILE A 87 -4.14 -3.27 -3.41
C ILE A 87 -3.57 -3.10 -4.83
N ALA A 88 -4.20 -3.70 -5.84
CA ALA A 88 -3.74 -3.60 -7.23
C ALA A 88 -3.88 -2.16 -7.77
N LEU A 89 -4.99 -1.50 -7.46
CA LEU A 89 -5.23 -0.08 -7.83
C LEU A 89 -4.27 0.85 -7.09
N ALA A 90 -4.12 0.66 -5.77
CA ALA A 90 -3.23 1.45 -4.93
C ALA A 90 -1.78 1.34 -5.40
N THR A 91 -1.30 0.13 -5.70
CA THR A 91 0.07 -0.11 -6.17
C THR A 91 0.42 0.70 -7.42
N TYR A 92 -0.51 0.78 -8.38
CA TYR A 92 -0.26 1.56 -9.60
C TYR A 92 -0.49 3.06 -9.41
N ALA A 93 -1.52 3.46 -8.67
CA ALA A 93 -1.88 4.86 -8.45
C ALA A 93 -0.77 5.65 -7.73
N PHE A 94 -0.13 5.03 -6.74
CA PHE A 94 0.90 5.67 -5.88
C PHE A 94 2.33 5.18 -6.19
N ARG A 95 2.58 4.63 -7.38
CA ARG A 95 3.92 4.19 -7.81
C ARG A 95 4.94 5.34 -7.80
N GLY A 96 6.18 5.03 -7.48
CA GLY A 96 7.28 6.01 -7.49
C GLY A 96 7.29 7.00 -6.34
N GLN A 97 6.43 6.82 -5.32
CA GLN A 97 6.35 7.74 -4.17
C GLN A 97 7.17 7.26 -2.96
N ASN A 98 7.98 6.22 -3.12
CA ASN A 98 8.84 5.68 -2.05
C ASN A 98 8.09 5.32 -0.76
N ILE A 99 6.85 4.84 -0.90
CA ILE A 99 6.01 4.42 0.22
C ILE A 99 6.51 3.09 0.76
N VAL A 100 6.65 2.97 2.08
CA VAL A 100 7.05 1.72 2.74
C VAL A 100 5.80 0.97 3.22
N VAL A 101 5.72 -0.31 2.88
CA VAL A 101 4.61 -1.18 3.25
C VAL A 101 5.10 -2.42 3.99
N MET A 102 4.23 -3.00 4.82
CA MET A 102 4.51 -4.25 5.49
C MET A 102 4.10 -5.44 4.60
N THR A 103 5.02 -6.37 4.37
CA THR A 103 4.78 -7.59 3.60
C THR A 103 5.04 -8.83 4.44
N SER A 104 4.29 -9.91 4.17
CA SER A 104 4.47 -11.18 4.89
C SER A 104 5.88 -11.75 4.69
N GLN A 105 6.38 -12.47 5.72
CA GLN A 105 7.62 -13.25 5.64
C GLN A 105 7.43 -14.61 4.94
N SER A 106 6.23 -14.91 4.43
CA SER A 106 5.95 -16.16 3.72
C SER A 106 6.62 -16.18 2.34
N PHE A 107 6.66 -17.38 1.74
CA PHE A 107 7.12 -17.55 0.35
C PHE A 107 6.33 -16.66 -0.62
N ASP A 108 5.01 -16.56 -0.41
CA ASP A 108 4.15 -15.69 -1.24
C ASP A 108 4.44 -14.21 -1.01
N GLY A 109 4.74 -13.83 0.22
CA GLY A 109 5.18 -12.47 0.56
C GLY A 109 6.45 -12.04 -0.18
N GLU A 110 7.33 -13.00 -0.53
CA GLU A 110 8.58 -12.69 -1.23
C GLU A 110 8.34 -12.20 -2.66
N TYR A 111 7.51 -12.89 -3.46
CA TYR A 111 7.25 -12.41 -4.82
C TYR A 111 6.34 -11.17 -4.86
N ILE A 112 5.44 -11.01 -3.87
CA ILE A 112 4.65 -9.78 -3.72
C ILE A 112 5.57 -8.59 -3.41
N ALA A 113 6.47 -8.71 -2.43
CA ALA A 113 7.40 -7.65 -2.09
C ALA A 113 8.26 -7.22 -3.30
N ARG A 114 8.79 -8.20 -4.04
CA ARG A 114 9.55 -7.90 -5.27
C ARG A 114 8.73 -7.23 -6.34
N ALA A 115 7.45 -7.60 -6.47
CA ALA A 115 6.56 -6.97 -7.43
C ALA A 115 6.34 -5.49 -7.08
N ILE A 116 6.01 -5.18 -5.81
CA ILE A 116 5.77 -3.79 -5.39
C ILE A 116 7.06 -2.95 -5.39
N GLN A 117 8.21 -3.52 -5.03
CA GLN A 117 9.50 -2.83 -5.11
C GLN A 117 9.83 -2.36 -6.54
N ARG A 118 9.39 -3.07 -7.57
CA ARG A 118 9.50 -2.62 -8.97
C ARG A 118 8.60 -1.42 -9.31
N PHE A 119 7.64 -1.09 -8.45
CA PHE A 119 6.85 0.14 -8.54
C PHE A 119 7.39 1.26 -7.64
N GLY A 120 8.56 1.08 -7.03
CA GLY A 120 9.20 2.08 -6.16
C GLY A 120 8.71 2.06 -4.71
N TYR A 121 8.10 0.97 -4.26
CA TYR A 121 7.75 0.79 -2.85
C TYR A 121 8.91 0.19 -2.07
N GLY A 122 9.01 0.54 -0.79
CA GLY A 122 9.81 -0.19 0.19
C GLY A 122 8.98 -1.31 0.84
N ALA A 123 9.62 -2.41 1.22
CA ALA A 123 8.96 -3.54 1.86
C ALA A 123 9.66 -3.90 3.18
N THR A 124 8.97 -3.71 4.32
CA THR A 124 9.36 -4.28 5.60
C THR A 124 8.77 -5.68 5.76
N ARG A 125 9.46 -6.56 6.50
CA ARG A 125 9.08 -7.97 6.58
C ARG A 125 8.41 -8.32 7.89
N GLY A 126 7.11 -8.57 7.85
CA GLY A 126 6.29 -9.00 8.97
C GLY A 126 4.81 -9.02 8.63
N SER A 127 4.00 -9.45 9.58
CA SER A 127 2.54 -9.38 9.47
C SER A 127 1.95 -9.27 10.87
N SER A 128 0.65 -8.98 10.99
CA SER A 128 -0.07 -8.95 12.27
C SER A 128 0.01 -10.27 13.05
N THR A 129 0.42 -11.38 12.42
CA THR A 129 0.49 -12.71 13.02
C THR A 129 1.91 -13.22 13.23
N ARG A 130 2.91 -12.72 12.51
CA ARG A 130 4.31 -13.13 12.62
C ARG A 130 5.25 -11.97 12.30
N GLY A 131 6.11 -11.63 13.25
CA GLY A 131 7.11 -10.57 13.07
C GLY A 131 6.54 -9.17 12.96
N GLY A 132 5.24 -8.95 13.31
CA GLY A 132 4.57 -7.67 13.17
C GLY A 132 5.20 -6.54 13.98
N ILE A 133 5.66 -6.82 15.21
CA ILE A 133 6.34 -5.84 16.05
C ILE A 133 7.67 -5.39 15.41
N GLY A 134 8.46 -6.36 14.92
CA GLY A 134 9.73 -6.05 14.24
C GLY A 134 9.52 -5.21 12.98
N ALA A 135 8.52 -5.58 12.16
CA ALA A 135 8.18 -4.81 10.97
C ALA A 135 7.65 -3.40 11.30
N LEU A 136 6.86 -3.26 12.38
CA LEU A 136 6.40 -1.96 12.85
C LEU A 136 7.56 -1.06 13.29
N ILE A 137 8.54 -1.62 14.03
CA ILE A 137 9.76 -0.91 14.42
C ILE A 137 10.55 -0.45 13.18
N GLU A 138 10.65 -1.32 12.18
CA GLU A 138 11.31 -0.97 10.92
C GLU A 138 10.55 0.14 10.18
N MET A 139 9.21 0.11 10.13
CA MET A 139 8.41 1.19 9.58
C MET A 139 8.58 2.50 10.34
N ILE A 140 8.66 2.47 11.68
CA ILE A 140 8.96 3.68 12.49
C ILE A 140 10.32 4.27 12.08
N ARG A 141 11.34 3.43 11.88
CA ARG A 141 12.67 3.87 11.45
C ARG A 141 12.63 4.50 10.06
N THR A 142 11.94 3.87 9.11
CA THR A 142 11.81 4.41 7.74
C THR A 142 11.05 5.73 7.72
N MET A 143 10.00 5.88 8.51
CA MET A 143 9.27 7.15 8.62
C MET A 143 10.13 8.27 9.23
N ARG A 144 10.96 7.97 10.22
CA ARG A 144 11.94 8.95 10.77
C ARG A 144 12.97 9.42 9.72
N ASN A 145 13.18 8.64 8.66
CA ASN A 145 14.03 9.00 7.52
C ASN A 145 13.24 9.65 6.35
N GLY A 146 12.02 10.09 6.60
CA GLY A 146 11.24 10.85 5.63
C GLY A 146 10.41 10.02 4.64
N TYR A 147 10.26 8.71 4.85
CA TYR A 147 9.48 7.85 3.94
C TYR A 147 8.05 7.64 4.44
N PRO A 148 7.03 7.87 3.60
CA PRO A 148 5.64 7.59 3.96
C PRO A 148 5.41 6.09 4.13
N ALA A 149 4.41 5.75 4.94
CA ALA A 149 4.01 4.36 5.17
C ALA A 149 2.62 4.08 4.59
N ALA A 150 2.34 2.82 4.27
CA ALA A 150 0.98 2.41 3.93
C ALA A 150 0.60 1.06 4.55
N PHE A 151 -0.68 0.94 4.89
CA PHE A 151 -1.30 -0.28 5.40
C PHE A 151 -2.54 -0.66 4.60
N THR A 152 -2.61 -1.92 4.23
CA THR A 152 -3.90 -2.58 4.02
C THR A 152 -4.47 -2.90 5.39
N ILE A 153 -5.44 -2.08 5.82
CA ILE A 153 -5.77 -1.93 7.25
C ILE A 153 -6.51 -3.13 7.85
N ASP A 154 -7.15 -3.94 7.05
CA ASP A 154 -7.77 -5.22 7.44
C ASP A 154 -6.74 -6.38 7.48
N GLY A 155 -5.52 -6.15 6.97
CA GLY A 155 -4.40 -7.08 7.03
C GLY A 155 -4.59 -8.32 6.13
N PRO A 156 -3.58 -9.21 6.05
CA PRO A 156 -3.53 -10.28 5.05
C PRO A 156 -4.45 -11.47 5.31
N LYS A 157 -5.12 -11.53 6.46
CA LYS A 157 -6.02 -12.63 6.85
C LYS A 157 -7.45 -12.17 7.18
N GLY A 158 -7.73 -10.87 7.01
CA GLY A 158 -9.02 -10.31 7.39
C GLY A 158 -9.32 -10.35 8.90
N PRO A 159 -10.58 -10.24 9.30
CA PRO A 159 -11.77 -10.18 8.44
C PRO A 159 -11.79 -8.97 7.53
N ARG A 160 -12.42 -9.11 6.36
CA ARG A 160 -12.53 -8.08 5.34
C ARG A 160 -13.23 -6.84 5.89
N HIS A 161 -12.69 -5.66 5.59
CA HIS A 161 -13.24 -4.36 6.00
C HIS A 161 -13.36 -4.18 7.52
N VAL A 162 -12.44 -4.77 8.29
CA VAL A 162 -12.31 -4.56 9.74
C VAL A 162 -10.93 -3.97 10.04
N VAL A 163 -10.92 -2.76 10.60
CA VAL A 163 -9.70 -2.01 10.91
C VAL A 163 -8.87 -2.71 11.98
N LYS A 164 -7.56 -2.82 11.75
CA LYS A 164 -6.57 -3.34 12.71
C LYS A 164 -5.68 -2.22 13.27
N PRO A 165 -5.11 -2.40 14.46
CA PRO A 165 -4.46 -1.32 15.20
C PRO A 165 -3.11 -0.85 14.60
N GLY A 166 -2.53 -1.53 13.62
CA GLY A 166 -1.18 -1.27 13.13
C GLY A 166 -0.90 0.19 12.76
N ALA A 167 -1.80 0.83 12.02
CA ALA A 167 -1.66 2.23 11.62
C ALA A 167 -1.82 3.21 12.80
N ILE A 168 -2.73 2.92 13.73
CA ILE A 168 -2.92 3.73 14.95
C ILE A 168 -1.67 3.68 15.82
N LEU A 169 -1.11 2.49 16.00
CA LEU A 169 0.13 2.30 16.78
C LEU A 169 1.33 2.99 16.12
N LEU A 170 1.41 2.94 14.79
CA LEU A 170 2.44 3.67 14.05
C LEU A 170 2.29 5.18 14.23
N ALA A 171 1.07 5.71 14.05
CA ALA A 171 0.77 7.12 14.24
C ALA A 171 1.07 7.60 15.66
N LYS A 172 0.64 6.84 16.70
CA LYS A 172 0.96 7.11 18.10
C LYS A 172 2.47 7.20 18.36
N LYS A 173 3.28 6.35 17.72
CA LYS A 173 4.74 6.29 17.92
C LYS A 173 5.52 7.32 17.10
N THR A 174 4.96 7.82 16.02
CA THR A 174 5.64 8.72 15.07
C THR A 174 5.11 10.16 15.10
N GLY A 175 3.90 10.40 15.61
CA GLY A 175 3.20 11.68 15.54
C GLY A 175 2.69 12.03 14.13
N HIS A 176 2.82 11.12 13.17
CA HIS A 176 2.40 11.33 11.80
C HIS A 176 0.93 10.99 11.58
N PRO A 177 0.21 11.73 10.71
CA PRO A 177 -1.23 11.54 10.51
C PRO A 177 -1.54 10.32 9.65
N ILE A 178 -2.67 9.69 9.94
CA ILE A 178 -3.25 8.64 9.13
C ILE A 178 -4.13 9.27 8.06
N VAL A 179 -4.00 8.83 6.82
CA VAL A 179 -4.81 9.29 5.68
C VAL A 179 -5.61 8.12 5.12
N PRO A 180 -6.93 8.08 5.40
CA PRO A 180 -7.80 7.06 4.83
C PRO A 180 -8.03 7.30 3.34
N ILE A 181 -7.92 6.23 2.53
CA ILE A 181 -8.09 6.29 1.08
C ILE A 181 -8.97 5.14 0.61
N ALA A 182 -9.85 5.41 -0.34
CA ALA A 182 -10.58 4.37 -1.04
C ALA A 182 -10.35 4.45 -2.55
N PHE A 183 -10.42 3.28 -3.20
CA PHE A 183 -10.22 3.13 -4.63
C PHE A 183 -11.42 2.43 -5.24
N VAL A 184 -12.01 3.03 -6.27
CA VAL A 184 -13.16 2.42 -6.95
C VAL A 184 -12.99 2.50 -8.46
N PRO A 185 -12.90 1.35 -9.15
CA PRO A 185 -12.95 1.34 -10.60
C PRO A 185 -14.42 1.36 -11.07
N SER A 186 -14.70 2.05 -12.17
CA SER A 186 -16.03 2.04 -12.81
C SER A 186 -16.42 0.66 -13.31
N ARG A 187 -15.45 -0.18 -13.68
CA ARG A 187 -15.63 -1.55 -14.14
C ARG A 187 -14.52 -2.44 -13.57
N SER A 188 -14.89 -3.59 -13.00
CA SER A 188 -13.93 -4.53 -12.40
C SER A 188 -14.39 -5.97 -12.49
N TRP A 189 -13.43 -6.86 -12.31
CA TRP A 189 -13.65 -8.23 -11.86
C TRP A 189 -13.44 -8.28 -10.34
N SER A 190 -14.21 -9.08 -9.65
CA SER A 190 -13.99 -9.41 -8.24
C SER A 190 -13.57 -10.88 -8.14
N LEU A 191 -12.46 -11.12 -7.46
CA LEU A 191 -11.99 -12.47 -7.16
C LEU A 191 -12.79 -13.05 -5.99
N SER A 192 -14.00 -13.52 -6.24
CA SER A 192 -14.96 -13.96 -5.20
C SER A 192 -14.43 -15.10 -4.31
N ARG A 193 -13.43 -15.86 -4.78
CA ARG A 193 -12.78 -16.95 -4.02
C ARG A 193 -11.68 -16.45 -3.07
N SER A 194 -11.22 -15.20 -3.20
CA SER A 194 -10.28 -14.58 -2.26
C SER A 194 -11.03 -14.09 -1.03
N TRP A 195 -10.43 -14.20 0.16
CA TRP A 195 -11.03 -13.74 1.42
C TRP A 195 -11.36 -12.24 1.38
N ASP A 196 -10.52 -11.43 0.72
CA ASP A 196 -10.66 -9.99 0.56
C ASP A 196 -11.53 -9.59 -0.63
N ARG A 197 -11.90 -10.53 -1.51
CA ARG A 197 -12.60 -10.26 -2.78
C ARG A 197 -11.86 -9.22 -3.64
N THR A 198 -10.54 -9.37 -3.76
CA THR A 198 -9.65 -8.47 -4.51
C THR A 198 -10.31 -7.92 -5.78
N ILE A 199 -10.21 -6.61 -5.96
CA ILE A 199 -10.77 -5.88 -7.10
C ILE A 199 -9.71 -5.73 -8.18
N ALA A 200 -9.93 -6.37 -9.33
CA ALA A 200 -9.12 -6.20 -10.53
C ALA A 200 -9.84 -5.26 -11.51
N PRO A 201 -9.31 -4.06 -11.82
CA PRO A 201 -9.96 -3.15 -12.74
C PRO A 201 -9.99 -3.72 -14.16
N LYS A 202 -11.09 -3.52 -14.88
CA LYS A 202 -11.14 -3.87 -16.31
C LYS A 202 -10.34 -2.84 -17.12
N PRO A 203 -9.66 -3.26 -18.20
CA PRO A 203 -8.94 -2.34 -19.09
C PRO A 203 -9.83 -1.18 -19.56
N PHE A 204 -9.22 -0.02 -19.72
CA PHE A 204 -9.88 1.20 -20.19
C PHE A 204 -11.06 1.66 -19.32
N SER A 205 -11.07 1.29 -18.03
CA SER A 205 -12.01 1.83 -17.06
C SER A 205 -11.47 3.13 -16.43
N ARG A 206 -12.36 3.88 -15.78
CA ARG A 206 -11.97 4.96 -14.89
C ARG A 206 -11.81 4.39 -13.48
N ALA A 207 -10.91 4.95 -12.69
CA ALA A 207 -10.82 4.66 -11.28
C ALA A 207 -10.80 5.97 -10.51
N ARG A 208 -11.69 6.12 -9.53
CA ARG A 208 -11.66 7.23 -8.59
C ARG A 208 -10.86 6.82 -7.36
N VAL A 209 -9.98 7.70 -6.93
CA VAL A 209 -9.24 7.64 -5.67
C VAL A 209 -9.80 8.73 -4.78
N ILE A 210 -10.45 8.34 -3.69
CA ILE A 210 -11.08 9.28 -2.75
C ILE A 210 -10.25 9.30 -1.47
N ILE A 211 -9.79 10.48 -1.08
CA ILE A 211 -8.93 10.71 0.06
C ILE A 211 -9.73 11.45 1.13
N ALA A 212 -9.77 10.91 2.35
CA ALA A 212 -10.44 11.53 3.48
C ALA A 212 -9.52 12.51 4.22
N PRO A 213 -10.08 13.39 5.08
CA PRO A 213 -9.30 14.20 6.00
C PRO A 213 -8.35 13.36 6.86
N PRO A 214 -7.14 13.87 7.18
CA PRO A 214 -6.17 13.14 7.98
C PRO A 214 -6.64 13.00 9.43
N ILE A 215 -6.40 11.82 10.02
CA ILE A 215 -6.67 11.50 11.42
C ILE A 215 -5.36 11.62 12.19
N THR A 216 -5.33 12.45 13.22
CA THR A 216 -4.19 12.60 14.13
C THR A 216 -4.37 11.74 15.37
N VAL A 217 -3.25 11.20 15.87
CA VAL A 217 -3.20 10.36 17.06
C VAL A 217 -2.21 10.99 18.04
N ALA A 218 -2.67 11.37 19.23
CA ALA A 218 -1.79 11.90 20.26
C ALA A 218 -0.85 10.79 20.79
N PRO A 219 0.41 11.11 21.15
CA PRO A 219 1.40 10.11 21.57
C PRO A 219 1.09 9.48 22.93
N ASP A 220 0.29 10.13 23.75
CA ASP A 220 -0.05 9.78 25.13
C ASP A 220 -1.42 9.13 25.30
N ILE A 221 -2.18 8.90 24.21
CA ILE A 221 -3.50 8.26 24.32
C ILE A 221 -3.41 6.90 25.03
N ASP A 222 -4.39 6.63 25.88
CA ASP A 222 -4.59 5.36 26.56
C ASP A 222 -5.22 4.30 25.63
N GLU A 223 -5.56 3.16 26.19
CA GLU A 223 -6.21 2.07 25.45
C GLU A 223 -7.60 2.48 24.92
N ALA A 224 -8.38 3.20 25.72
CA ALA A 224 -9.69 3.72 25.31
C ALA A 224 -9.55 4.73 24.15
N GLY A 225 -8.52 5.55 24.18
CA GLY A 225 -8.18 6.47 23.09
C GLY A 225 -7.77 5.72 21.81
N VAL A 226 -7.02 4.63 21.92
CA VAL A 226 -6.68 3.77 20.78
C VAL A 226 -7.94 3.17 20.17
N GLU A 227 -8.87 2.64 20.99
CA GLU A 227 -10.15 2.12 20.49
C GLU A 227 -11.01 3.20 19.84
N ALA A 228 -11.04 4.42 20.40
CA ALA A 228 -11.75 5.54 19.79
C ALA A 228 -11.16 5.88 18.39
N LYS A 229 -9.85 5.88 18.25
CA LYS A 229 -9.18 6.11 16.95
C LYS A 229 -9.37 4.96 15.96
N LEU A 230 -9.50 3.72 16.44
CA LEU A 230 -9.88 2.59 15.59
C LEU A 230 -11.30 2.77 15.02
N ARG A 231 -12.27 3.19 15.85
CA ARG A 231 -13.62 3.49 15.40
C ARG A 231 -13.64 4.67 14.42
N GLU A 232 -12.94 5.76 14.71
CA GLU A 232 -12.83 6.92 13.81
C GLU A 232 -12.29 6.52 12.43
N LEU A 233 -11.25 5.68 12.38
CA LEU A 233 -10.68 5.19 11.13
C LEU A 233 -11.64 4.25 10.40
N GLN A 234 -12.36 3.36 11.12
CA GLN A 234 -13.38 2.49 10.56
C GLN A 234 -14.51 3.30 9.91
N ASP A 235 -15.07 4.26 10.65
CA ASP A 235 -16.18 5.12 10.19
C ASP A 235 -15.76 5.94 8.95
N SER A 236 -14.53 6.44 8.93
CA SER A 236 -13.97 7.16 7.81
C SER A 236 -13.89 6.27 6.56
N LEU A 237 -13.33 5.06 6.67
CA LEU A 237 -13.22 4.13 5.56
C LEU A 237 -14.58 3.63 5.07
N ASP A 238 -15.54 3.38 5.98
CA ASP A 238 -16.90 2.99 5.63
C ASP A 238 -17.65 4.12 4.91
N SER A 239 -17.42 5.37 5.31
CA SER A 239 -17.93 6.54 4.60
C SER A 239 -17.36 6.64 3.18
N LEU A 240 -16.05 6.43 3.02
CA LEU A 240 -15.40 6.38 1.72
C LEU A 240 -15.97 5.26 0.85
N GLU A 241 -16.20 4.07 1.41
CA GLU A 241 -16.79 2.94 0.67
C GLU A 241 -18.20 3.26 0.16
N ARG A 242 -19.06 3.89 0.99
CA ARG A 242 -20.39 4.35 0.53
C ARG A 242 -20.29 5.35 -0.63
N ARG A 243 -19.34 6.30 -0.58
CA ARG A 243 -19.08 7.26 -1.67
C ARG A 243 -18.59 6.54 -2.93
N CYS A 244 -17.71 5.54 -2.77
CA CYS A 244 -17.24 4.68 -3.85
C CYS A 244 -18.39 3.94 -4.55
N GLN A 245 -19.30 3.36 -3.77
CA GLN A 245 -20.46 2.63 -4.30
C GLN A 245 -21.40 3.57 -5.07
N ALA A 246 -21.70 4.74 -4.53
CA ALA A 246 -22.52 5.76 -5.20
C ALA A 246 -21.88 6.19 -6.54
N TRP A 247 -20.58 6.46 -6.53
CA TRP A 247 -19.84 6.83 -7.74
C TRP A 247 -19.84 5.70 -8.77
N ARG A 248 -19.63 4.45 -8.35
CA ARG A 248 -19.66 3.28 -9.24
C ARG A 248 -21.01 3.11 -9.90
N THR A 249 -22.11 3.23 -9.16
CA THR A 249 -23.48 3.14 -9.70
C THR A 249 -23.69 4.17 -10.79
N ALA A 250 -23.22 5.40 -10.60
CA ALA A 250 -23.34 6.47 -11.59
C ALA A 250 -22.45 6.27 -12.84
N HIS A 251 -21.40 5.43 -12.76
CA HIS A 251 -20.38 5.31 -13.79
C HIS A 251 -20.16 3.89 -14.30
N ASN A 252 -20.96 2.90 -13.89
CA ASN A 252 -20.75 1.48 -14.13
C ASN A 252 -20.63 1.11 -15.62
N ASN A 253 -21.26 1.87 -16.54
CA ASN A 253 -21.24 1.61 -17.97
C ASN A 253 -20.31 2.55 -18.75
N ARG A 254 -19.56 3.44 -18.09
CA ARG A 254 -18.70 4.40 -18.76
C ARG A 254 -17.27 3.88 -18.89
N SER A 255 -16.89 3.42 -20.10
CA SER A 255 -15.48 3.24 -20.48
C SER A 255 -14.95 4.52 -21.12
N TRP A 256 -13.70 4.88 -20.84
CA TRP A 256 -13.02 5.97 -21.55
C TRP A 256 -12.23 5.38 -22.74
N TRP A 257 -12.86 4.92 -23.75
CA TRP A 257 -12.15 4.44 -24.93
C TRP A 257 -11.55 5.63 -25.69
N PRO A 258 -10.28 5.54 -26.14
CA PRO A 258 -9.79 6.49 -27.13
C PRO A 258 -10.73 6.58 -28.32
N ALA A 259 -10.88 7.78 -28.90
CA ALA A 259 -11.87 8.03 -29.94
C ALA A 259 -11.72 7.12 -31.18
N TRP A 260 -10.49 6.67 -31.46
CA TRP A 260 -10.18 5.74 -32.56
C TRP A 260 -10.72 4.32 -32.32
N ILE A 261 -10.78 3.85 -31.05
CA ILE A 261 -11.38 2.55 -30.73
C ILE A 261 -12.91 2.62 -30.82
N ARG A 262 -13.53 3.75 -30.45
CA ARG A 262 -14.98 3.95 -30.52
C ARG A 262 -15.54 3.93 -31.95
N ARG A 263 -14.75 4.32 -32.94
CA ARG A 263 -15.17 4.33 -34.34
C ARG A 263 -15.16 2.96 -34.99
N GLY A 264 -14.33 1.99 -34.51
CA GLY A 264 -14.29 0.63 -35.04
C GLY A 264 -15.35 -0.32 -34.48
N ALA A 265 -16.10 0.08 -33.43
CA ALA A 265 -17.10 -0.76 -32.79
C ALA A 265 -18.54 -0.55 -33.29
N ARG A 266 -18.76 0.33 -34.25
CA ARG A 266 -20.04 0.41 -34.97
C ARG A 266 -19.93 -0.55 -36.15
N ALA A 267 -20.44 -1.79 -35.98
CA ALA A 267 -20.71 -2.67 -37.09
C ALA A 267 -21.73 -2.00 -38.03
N PRO A 268 -21.55 -2.11 -39.36
CA PRO A 268 -22.60 -1.72 -40.28
C PRO A 268 -23.81 -2.64 -40.04
N GLY A 269 -24.97 -2.05 -39.83
CA GLY A 269 -26.26 -2.70 -39.79
C GLY A 269 -26.66 -3.20 -41.17
#